data_fb3f8534effcec882cf931feb18127b7
#
_entry.id   fb3f8534effcec882cf931feb18127b7
#
_cell.length_a   1.000
_cell.length_b   1.000
_cell.length_c   1.000
_cell.angle_alpha   90.00
_cell.angle_beta   90.00
_cell.angle_gamma   90.00
#
_symmetry.space_group_name_H-M   'P 1'
#
loop_
_entity.id
_entity.type
_entity.pdbx_description
1 polymer ?
#
loop_
_entity_poly.entity_id
_entity_poly.type
_entity_poly.pdbx_seq_one_letter_code
_entity_poly.pdbx_strand_id
1 'polypeptide(L)'
;RRLGANVAASAGSDLGLAAAGVRLDIVGEENAWAERPAVFLFNHQSQLDVFVLGAVLRKDFTGVAKKELEYNPMFGPIGYLADVAYIDRSNNARAREELQPVVDALKAGRSIAIAPEGTRSPTARLLPFKKGPFHMAMQAGVPVVPIVMRNCGEIMAAHSYVIHPGVVDVAVLPPVSTKGW
;
A
#
# COMPACT_ATOMS: atom_id res chain seq x y z
N ARG A 1 21.09 2.17 1.15
CA ARG A 1 20.32 3.44 1.00
C ARG A 1 18.80 3.18 1.12
N ARG A 2 18.23 2.20 0.39
CA ARG A 2 16.77 1.92 0.37
C ARG A 2 16.23 1.34 1.68
N LEU A 3 16.95 0.40 2.30
CA LEU A 3 16.55 -0.19 3.58
C LEU A 3 16.45 0.89 4.67
N GLY A 4 17.41 1.82 4.72
CA GLY A 4 17.33 2.94 5.65
C GLY A 4 16.14 3.86 5.43
N ALA A 5 15.75 4.10 4.17
CA ALA A 5 14.56 4.91 3.85
C ALA A 5 13.26 4.22 4.29
N ASN A 6 13.10 2.91 4.04
CA ASN A 6 11.92 2.17 4.51
C ASN A 6 11.84 2.15 6.05
N VAL A 7 12.96 1.92 6.74
CA VAL A 7 13.00 1.92 8.21
C VAL A 7 12.66 3.31 8.75
N ALA A 8 13.19 4.38 8.16
CA ALA A 8 12.86 5.75 8.55
C ALA A 8 11.38 6.09 8.29
N ALA A 9 10.84 5.66 7.15
CA ALA A 9 9.42 5.84 6.82
C ALA A 9 8.51 5.08 7.79
N SER A 10 8.89 3.84 8.16
CA SER A 10 8.15 3.05 9.15
C SER A 10 8.17 3.69 10.53
N ALA A 11 9.35 4.09 11.02
CA ALA A 11 9.47 4.77 12.30
C ALA A 11 8.71 6.11 12.31
N GLY A 12 8.74 6.84 11.19
CA GLY A 12 7.94 8.05 11.00
C GLY A 12 6.43 7.77 11.01
N SER A 13 6.01 6.64 10.46
CA SER A 13 4.62 6.21 10.50
C SER A 13 4.18 5.89 11.94
N ASP A 14 4.96 5.10 12.67
CA ASP A 14 4.68 4.77 14.08
C ASP A 14 4.58 6.04 14.93
N LEU A 15 5.56 6.95 14.80
CA LEU A 15 5.58 8.20 15.55
C LEU A 15 4.42 9.12 15.17
N GLY A 16 4.12 9.24 13.88
CA GLY A 16 3.01 10.07 13.40
C GLY A 16 1.65 9.59 13.86
N LEU A 17 1.41 8.28 13.79
CA LEU A 17 0.17 7.65 14.29
C LEU A 17 0.05 7.85 15.81
N ALA A 18 1.12 7.59 16.57
CA ALA A 18 1.12 7.76 18.02
C ALA A 18 0.89 9.23 18.42
N ALA A 19 1.55 10.18 17.76
CA ALA A 19 1.37 11.62 18.02
C ALA A 19 -0.05 12.10 17.69
N ALA A 20 -0.71 11.48 16.70
CA ALA A 20 -2.11 11.76 16.37
C ALA A 20 -3.11 11.03 17.27
N GLY A 21 -2.65 10.23 18.23
CA GLY A 21 -3.52 9.42 19.11
C GLY A 21 -4.18 8.25 18.38
N VAL A 22 -3.58 7.77 17.29
CA VAL A 22 -4.07 6.62 16.52
C VAL A 22 -3.34 5.36 16.96
N ARG A 23 -4.10 4.36 17.39
CA ARG A 23 -3.61 3.03 17.76
C ARG A 23 -3.94 2.03 16.64
N LEU A 24 -3.06 1.07 16.41
CA LEU A 24 -3.29 -0.05 15.51
C LEU A 24 -3.57 -1.30 16.31
N ASP A 25 -4.70 -1.97 16.05
CA ASP A 25 -5.00 -3.30 16.53
C ASP A 25 -4.81 -4.27 15.35
N ILE A 26 -3.71 -5.04 15.38
CA ILE A 26 -3.27 -5.84 14.23
C ILE A 26 -3.49 -7.33 14.53
N VAL A 27 -4.13 -8.03 13.59
CA VAL A 27 -4.30 -9.48 13.61
C VAL A 27 -3.61 -10.09 12.40
N GLY A 28 -2.88 -11.19 12.60
CA GLY A 28 -2.17 -11.90 11.53
C GLY A 28 -0.94 -11.15 11.00
N GLU A 29 -0.28 -10.34 11.83
CA GLU A 29 0.93 -9.57 11.43
C GLU A 29 2.01 -10.48 10.85
N GLU A 30 2.13 -11.72 11.33
CA GLU A 30 3.06 -12.73 10.83
C GLU A 30 2.90 -13.01 9.33
N ASN A 31 1.70 -12.87 8.77
CA ASN A 31 1.43 -13.06 7.35
C ASN A 31 2.11 -12.00 6.47
N ALA A 32 2.39 -10.81 7.02
CA ALA A 32 3.15 -9.78 6.31
C ALA A 32 4.60 -10.21 6.04
N TRP A 33 5.09 -11.24 6.74
CA TRP A 33 6.47 -11.73 6.71
C TRP A 33 6.59 -13.16 6.18
N ALA A 34 5.48 -13.91 6.12
CA ALA A 34 5.46 -15.33 5.79
C ALA A 34 6.05 -15.63 4.40
N GLU A 35 5.70 -14.83 3.40
CA GLU A 35 6.17 -14.97 2.02
C GLU A 35 6.48 -13.59 1.43
N ARG A 36 7.78 -13.36 1.10
CA ARG A 36 8.25 -12.16 0.38
C ARG A 36 9.22 -12.52 -0.72
N PRO A 37 9.22 -11.84 -1.86
CA PRO A 37 8.37 -10.70 -2.20
C PRO A 37 6.91 -11.10 -2.42
N ALA A 38 5.99 -10.17 -2.17
CA ALA A 38 4.55 -10.35 -2.31
C ALA A 38 3.88 -9.08 -2.87
N VAL A 39 2.68 -9.24 -3.42
CA VAL A 39 1.78 -8.12 -3.70
C VAL A 39 0.81 -7.99 -2.53
N PHE A 40 0.98 -6.96 -1.72
CA PHE A 40 0.07 -6.61 -0.64
C PHE A 40 -1.12 -5.82 -1.22
N LEU A 41 -2.30 -6.41 -1.15
CA LEU A 41 -3.55 -5.77 -1.59
C LEU A 41 -4.29 -5.21 -0.39
N PHE A 42 -4.61 -3.92 -0.41
CA PHE A 42 -5.32 -3.28 0.69
C PHE A 42 -6.56 -2.50 0.19
N ASN A 43 -7.59 -2.41 1.02
CA ASN A 43 -8.71 -1.52 0.81
C ASN A 43 -8.31 -0.08 1.08
N HIS A 44 -8.75 0.85 0.23
CA HIS A 44 -8.29 2.24 0.28
C HIS A 44 -9.44 3.20 0.59
N GLN A 45 -9.41 3.81 1.76
CA GLN A 45 -10.46 4.73 2.23
C GLN A 45 -9.91 6.10 2.65
N SER A 46 -8.61 6.16 3.01
CA SER A 46 -8.01 7.35 3.61
C SER A 46 -6.58 7.56 3.13
N GLN A 47 -6.05 8.77 3.31
CA GLN A 47 -4.61 9.02 3.21
C GLN A 47 -3.87 8.38 4.40
N LEU A 48 -4.55 8.13 5.51
CA LEU A 48 -4.01 7.45 6.69
C LEU A 48 -3.52 6.03 6.36
N ASP A 49 -4.13 5.37 5.37
CA ASP A 49 -3.79 4.00 4.96
C ASP A 49 -2.30 3.85 4.64
N VAL A 50 -1.67 4.87 4.06
CA VAL A 50 -0.24 4.85 3.71
C VAL A 50 0.65 4.77 4.97
N PHE A 51 0.28 5.48 6.04
CA PHE A 51 0.98 5.44 7.32
C PHE A 51 0.76 4.10 8.02
N VAL A 52 -0.48 3.58 7.97
CA VAL A 52 -0.79 2.24 8.51
C VAL A 52 0.05 1.17 7.80
N LEU A 53 0.12 1.21 6.46
CA LEU A 53 0.96 0.28 5.69
C LEU A 53 2.45 0.43 6.04
N GLY A 54 2.96 1.64 6.23
CA GLY A 54 4.32 1.89 6.69
C GLY A 54 4.62 1.25 8.04
N ALA A 55 3.68 1.34 8.97
CA ALA A 55 3.79 0.72 10.29
C ALA A 55 3.70 -0.81 10.26
N VAL A 56 2.86 -1.39 9.38
CA VAL A 56 2.65 -2.85 9.28
C VAL A 56 3.76 -3.53 8.45
N LEU A 57 4.07 -3.01 7.28
CA LEU A 57 4.98 -3.65 6.33
C LEU A 57 6.47 -3.38 6.59
N ARG A 58 6.78 -2.30 7.27
CA ARG A 58 8.09 -1.90 7.81
C ARG A 58 9.23 -1.76 6.81
N LYS A 59 9.57 -2.76 6.02
CA LYS A 59 10.72 -2.76 5.11
C LYS A 59 10.49 -3.59 3.85
N ASP A 60 11.37 -3.45 2.88
CA ASP A 60 11.42 -4.23 1.64
C ASP A 60 10.10 -4.19 0.84
N PHE A 61 9.44 -3.04 0.88
CA PHE A 61 8.25 -2.79 0.07
C PHE A 61 8.27 -1.38 -0.54
N THR A 62 7.46 -1.20 -1.56
CA THR A 62 7.12 0.11 -2.11
C THR A 62 5.64 0.16 -2.48
N GLY A 63 5.11 1.38 -2.63
CA GLY A 63 3.74 1.62 -3.05
C GLY A 63 3.63 1.89 -4.55
N VAL A 64 2.40 1.82 -5.05
CA VAL A 64 2.04 2.27 -6.39
C VAL A 64 1.06 3.42 -6.26
N ALA A 65 1.42 4.59 -6.78
CA ALA A 65 0.63 5.80 -6.68
C ALA A 65 0.28 6.40 -8.06
N LYS A 66 -0.63 7.35 -8.08
CA LYS A 66 -0.93 8.14 -9.28
C LYS A 66 0.24 9.05 -9.61
N LYS A 67 0.54 9.23 -10.92
CA LYS A 67 1.63 10.07 -11.40
C LYS A 67 1.54 11.52 -10.93
N GLU A 68 0.34 12.05 -10.79
CA GLU A 68 0.12 13.42 -10.32
C GLU A 68 0.61 13.66 -8.87
N LEU A 69 0.72 12.58 -8.07
CA LEU A 69 1.24 12.66 -6.70
C LEU A 69 2.77 12.81 -6.64
N GLU A 70 3.49 12.53 -7.73
CA GLU A 70 4.94 12.71 -7.82
C GLU A 70 5.35 14.17 -7.56
N TYR A 71 4.53 15.10 -8.05
CA TYR A 71 4.78 16.55 -7.93
C TYR A 71 4.04 17.19 -6.75
N ASN A 72 3.33 16.40 -5.94
CA ASN A 72 2.66 16.91 -4.75
C ASN A 72 3.71 17.26 -3.68
N PRO A 73 3.72 18.51 -3.13
CA PRO A 73 4.73 18.94 -2.18
C PRO A 73 4.78 18.15 -0.87
N MET A 74 3.68 17.50 -0.50
CA MET A 74 3.59 16.66 0.70
C MET A 74 3.96 15.20 0.41
N PHE A 75 3.45 14.63 -0.69
CA PHE A 75 3.62 13.22 -1.00
C PHE A 75 4.83 12.93 -1.90
N GLY A 76 5.23 13.86 -2.76
CA GLY A 76 6.35 13.70 -3.68
C GLY A 76 7.66 13.35 -2.97
N PRO A 77 8.11 14.13 -1.96
CA PRO A 77 9.33 13.83 -1.21
C PRO A 77 9.27 12.48 -0.47
N ILE A 78 8.12 12.14 0.12
CA ILE A 78 7.91 10.85 0.81
C ILE A 78 7.96 9.72 -0.22
N GLY A 79 7.28 9.88 -1.35
CA GLY A 79 7.27 8.90 -2.43
C GLY A 79 8.65 8.67 -3.05
N TYR A 80 9.44 9.73 -3.20
CA TYR A 80 10.84 9.64 -3.66
C TYR A 80 11.71 8.84 -2.68
N LEU A 81 11.58 9.10 -1.38
CA LEU A 81 12.31 8.37 -0.34
C LEU A 81 11.88 6.90 -0.25
N ALA A 82 10.58 6.62 -0.42
CA ALA A 82 10.02 5.28 -0.40
C ALA A 82 10.16 4.55 -1.76
N ASP A 83 10.73 5.20 -2.78
CA ASP A 83 10.90 4.68 -4.14
C ASP A 83 9.55 4.22 -4.74
N VAL A 84 8.49 5.05 -4.54
CA VAL A 84 7.13 4.77 -5.00
C VAL A 84 7.08 4.72 -6.52
N ALA A 85 6.44 3.69 -7.07
CA ALA A 85 6.17 3.60 -8.49
C ALA A 85 4.96 4.48 -8.86
N TYR A 86 5.18 5.48 -9.70
CA TYR A 86 4.13 6.36 -10.18
C TYR A 86 3.60 5.89 -11.53
N ILE A 87 2.27 5.72 -11.63
CA ILE A 87 1.61 5.18 -12.82
C ILE A 87 0.57 6.17 -13.33
N ASP A 88 0.62 6.46 -14.63
CA ASP A 88 -0.43 7.15 -15.36
C ASP A 88 -1.58 6.18 -15.65
N ARG A 89 -2.71 6.38 -15.00
CA ARG A 89 -3.89 5.51 -15.11
C ARG A 89 -4.88 5.99 -16.18
N SER A 90 -4.58 7.06 -16.90
CA SER A 90 -5.47 7.64 -17.91
C SER A 90 -5.51 6.84 -19.22
N ASN A 91 -4.49 6.01 -19.49
CA ASN A 91 -4.38 5.22 -20.72
C ASN A 91 -4.12 3.74 -20.43
N ASN A 92 -5.12 2.90 -20.67
CA ASN A 92 -5.06 1.45 -20.41
C ASN A 92 -3.98 0.71 -21.22
N ALA A 93 -3.62 1.19 -22.42
CA ALA A 93 -2.56 0.58 -23.23
C ALA A 93 -1.17 0.86 -22.63
N ARG A 94 -0.93 2.09 -22.18
CA ARG A 94 0.30 2.49 -21.48
C ARG A 94 0.39 1.93 -20.06
N ALA A 95 -0.74 1.71 -19.40
CA ALA A 95 -0.75 1.16 -18.03
C ALA A 95 -0.04 -0.20 -17.94
N ARG A 96 -0.04 -1.02 -19.00
CA ARG A 96 0.72 -2.28 -19.04
C ARG A 96 2.22 -2.06 -19.10
N GLU A 97 2.68 -1.11 -19.90
CA GLU A 97 4.11 -0.78 -20.03
C GLU A 97 4.62 -0.14 -18.73
N GLU A 98 3.81 0.71 -18.11
CA GLU A 98 4.14 1.37 -16.85
C GLU A 98 4.12 0.43 -15.63
N LEU A 99 3.44 -0.72 -15.73
CA LEU A 99 3.48 -1.78 -14.71
C LEU A 99 4.75 -2.64 -14.81
N GLN A 100 5.43 -2.68 -15.95
CA GLN A 100 6.62 -3.51 -16.13
C GLN A 100 7.74 -3.22 -15.10
N PRO A 101 8.09 -1.97 -14.80
CA PRO A 101 9.07 -1.67 -13.74
C PRO A 101 8.66 -2.19 -12.36
N VAL A 102 7.35 -2.25 -12.09
CA VAL A 102 6.81 -2.78 -10.83
C VAL A 102 6.95 -4.31 -10.77
N VAL A 103 6.67 -4.99 -11.90
CA VAL A 103 6.92 -6.44 -12.03
C VAL A 103 8.40 -6.76 -11.88
N ASP A 104 9.28 -5.95 -12.47
CA ASP A 104 10.73 -6.14 -12.35
C ASP A 104 11.20 -5.92 -10.91
N ALA A 105 10.61 -4.96 -10.19
CA ALA A 105 10.88 -4.75 -8.76
C ALA A 105 10.47 -5.95 -7.91
N LEU A 106 9.30 -6.57 -8.19
CA LEU A 106 8.86 -7.82 -7.55
C LEU A 106 9.85 -8.95 -7.81
N LYS A 107 10.26 -9.16 -9.07
CA LYS A 107 11.26 -10.18 -9.45
C LYS A 107 12.62 -9.93 -8.80
N ALA A 108 12.96 -8.68 -8.52
CA ALA A 108 14.17 -8.28 -7.81
C ALA A 108 14.05 -8.41 -6.27
N GLY A 109 12.98 -9.02 -5.75
CA GLY A 109 12.81 -9.29 -4.32
C GLY A 109 12.09 -8.18 -3.53
N ARG A 110 11.49 -7.19 -4.20
CA ARG A 110 10.76 -6.09 -3.53
C ARG A 110 9.26 -6.37 -3.54
N SER A 111 8.64 -6.30 -2.38
CA SER A 111 7.18 -6.35 -2.25
C SER A 111 6.53 -5.06 -2.72
N ILE A 112 5.28 -5.16 -3.16
CA ILE A 112 4.49 -4.02 -3.65
C ILE A 112 3.20 -3.92 -2.84
N ALA A 113 2.88 -2.74 -2.33
CA ALA A 113 1.59 -2.43 -1.74
C ALA A 113 0.74 -1.63 -2.74
N ILE A 114 -0.46 -2.12 -3.04
CA ILE A 114 -1.34 -1.50 -4.02
C ILE A 114 -2.81 -1.71 -3.66
N ALA A 115 -3.63 -0.67 -3.81
CA ALA A 115 -5.07 -0.77 -3.69
C ALA A 115 -5.68 -1.27 -5.01
N PRO A 116 -6.33 -2.45 -5.05
CA PRO A 116 -6.93 -2.99 -6.27
C PRO A 116 -8.12 -2.16 -6.76
N GLU A 117 -8.72 -1.36 -5.90
CA GLU A 117 -9.78 -0.40 -6.22
C GLU A 117 -9.30 0.71 -7.15
N GLY A 118 -8.01 1.05 -7.08
CA GLY A 118 -7.38 2.08 -7.90
C GLY A 118 -7.71 3.51 -7.49
N THR A 119 -8.58 3.72 -6.53
CA THR A 119 -8.92 5.00 -5.92
C THR A 119 -9.44 4.78 -4.51
N ARG A 120 -9.55 5.85 -3.72
CA ARG A 120 -10.14 5.79 -2.39
C ARG A 120 -11.65 5.62 -2.48
N SER A 121 -12.20 4.67 -1.72
CA SER A 121 -13.64 4.57 -1.54
C SER A 121 -14.14 5.72 -0.65
N PRO A 122 -15.21 6.42 -1.04
CA PRO A 122 -15.80 7.46 -0.21
C PRO A 122 -16.64 6.88 0.96
N THR A 123 -16.81 5.56 1.00
CA THR A 123 -17.59 4.85 2.00
C THR A 123 -16.81 3.66 2.54
N ALA A 124 -17.33 2.98 3.57
CA ALA A 124 -16.77 1.74 4.09
C ALA A 124 -16.91 0.52 3.14
N ARG A 125 -17.58 0.69 1.99
CA ARG A 125 -17.75 -0.39 1.00
C ARG A 125 -16.56 -0.44 0.06
N LEU A 126 -16.14 -1.66 -0.30
CA LEU A 126 -15.14 -1.89 -1.33
C LEU A 126 -15.65 -1.46 -2.71
N LEU A 127 -14.79 -0.82 -3.48
CA LEU A 127 -15.05 -0.58 -4.90
C LEU A 127 -14.65 -1.80 -5.74
N PRO A 128 -15.16 -1.91 -6.99
CA PRO A 128 -14.77 -2.99 -7.89
C PRO A 128 -13.25 -3.06 -8.08
N PHE A 129 -12.70 -4.28 -8.00
CA PHE A 129 -11.26 -4.50 -8.13
C PHE A 129 -10.84 -4.47 -9.60
N LYS A 130 -9.73 -3.79 -9.86
CA LYS A 130 -9.05 -3.80 -11.15
C LYS A 130 -8.14 -5.03 -11.24
N LYS A 131 -8.06 -5.62 -12.44
CA LYS A 131 -7.28 -6.84 -12.69
C LYS A 131 -5.75 -6.64 -12.65
N GLY A 132 -5.28 -5.40 -12.85
CA GLY A 132 -3.84 -5.07 -12.95
C GLY A 132 -2.97 -5.62 -11.82
N PRO A 133 -3.31 -5.43 -10.53
CA PRO A 133 -2.54 -5.95 -9.41
C PRO A 133 -2.40 -7.48 -9.41
N PHE A 134 -3.45 -8.20 -9.82
CA PHE A 134 -3.44 -9.66 -9.91
C PHE A 134 -2.55 -10.14 -11.06
N HIS A 135 -2.66 -9.54 -12.24
CA HIS A 135 -1.77 -9.85 -13.37
C HIS A 135 -0.29 -9.57 -13.04
N MET A 136 0.00 -8.53 -12.30
CA MET A 136 1.34 -8.20 -11.83
C MET A 136 1.91 -9.30 -10.94
N ALA A 137 1.11 -9.78 -9.96
CA ALA A 137 1.51 -10.88 -9.08
C ALA A 137 1.76 -12.18 -9.86
N MET A 138 0.88 -12.51 -10.81
CA MET A 138 1.02 -13.67 -11.69
C MET A 138 2.28 -13.59 -12.55
N GLN A 139 2.55 -12.45 -13.20
CA GLN A 139 3.72 -12.25 -14.04
C GLN A 139 5.04 -12.32 -13.25
N ALA A 140 5.02 -11.87 -12.01
CA ALA A 140 6.17 -11.95 -11.12
C ALA A 140 6.32 -13.33 -10.44
N GLY A 141 5.26 -14.16 -10.46
CA GLY A 141 5.24 -15.46 -9.78
C GLY A 141 5.27 -15.36 -8.26
N VAL A 142 4.69 -14.28 -7.70
CA VAL A 142 4.67 -13.99 -6.27
C VAL A 142 3.25 -14.13 -5.70
N PRO A 143 3.10 -14.42 -4.39
CA PRO A 143 1.79 -14.49 -3.75
C PRO A 143 1.15 -13.10 -3.63
N VAL A 144 -0.16 -13.11 -3.42
CA VAL A 144 -0.97 -11.96 -3.01
C VAL A 144 -1.26 -12.08 -1.51
N VAL A 145 -1.02 -11.01 -0.76
CA VAL A 145 -1.33 -10.94 0.67
C VAL A 145 -2.38 -9.84 0.89
N PRO A 146 -3.63 -10.19 1.23
CA PRO A 146 -4.64 -9.19 1.51
C PRO A 146 -4.42 -8.53 2.88
N ILE A 147 -4.57 -7.21 2.94
CA ILE A 147 -4.57 -6.41 4.16
C ILE A 147 -5.90 -5.66 4.24
N VAL A 148 -6.67 -5.91 5.27
CA VAL A 148 -7.95 -5.24 5.50
C VAL A 148 -7.79 -4.22 6.62
N MET A 149 -8.14 -2.97 6.34
CA MET A 149 -8.10 -1.87 7.31
C MET A 149 -9.51 -1.34 7.53
N ARG A 150 -9.90 -1.16 8.79
CA ARG A 150 -11.16 -0.56 9.20
C ARG A 150 -10.92 0.74 9.95
N ASN A 151 -11.90 1.62 9.89
CA ASN A 151 -11.96 2.90 10.60
C ASN A 151 -11.01 4.01 10.06
N CYS A 152 -10.13 3.72 9.09
CA CYS A 152 -9.23 4.73 8.53
C CYS A 152 -9.99 5.96 8.00
N GLY A 153 -11.13 5.75 7.31
CA GLY A 153 -11.96 6.82 6.78
C GLY A 153 -12.71 7.63 7.85
N GLU A 154 -12.98 7.03 9.01
CA GLU A 154 -13.60 7.70 10.16
C GLU A 154 -12.57 8.54 10.94
N ILE A 155 -11.35 8.03 11.08
CA ILE A 155 -10.24 8.70 11.73
C ILE A 155 -9.73 9.86 10.88
N MET A 156 -9.63 9.68 9.58
CA MET A 156 -9.22 10.71 8.64
C MET A 156 -10.00 10.56 7.32
N ALA A 157 -10.99 11.41 7.11
CA ALA A 157 -11.83 11.39 5.91
C ALA A 157 -11.00 11.60 4.64
N ALA A 158 -11.47 11.04 3.51
CA ALA A 158 -10.74 10.96 2.24
C ALA A 158 -10.21 12.30 1.67
N HIS A 159 -10.81 13.42 2.04
CA HIS A 159 -10.42 14.77 1.59
C HIS A 159 -10.09 15.71 2.77
N SER A 160 -9.86 15.16 3.97
CA SER A 160 -9.48 15.88 5.16
C SER A 160 -8.01 15.73 5.47
N TYR A 161 -7.43 16.74 6.13
CA TYR A 161 -6.13 16.64 6.80
C TYR A 161 -6.29 16.61 8.33
N VAL A 162 -7.52 16.56 8.83
CA VAL A 162 -7.81 16.45 10.27
C VAL A 162 -7.81 14.97 10.62
N ILE A 163 -6.98 14.60 11.59
CA ILE A 163 -6.90 13.26 12.14
C ILE A 163 -7.55 13.29 13.51
N HIS A 164 -8.51 12.40 13.74
CA HIS A 164 -9.14 12.19 15.03
C HIS A 164 -8.44 11.03 15.75
N PRO A 165 -8.20 11.12 17.07
CA PRO A 165 -7.71 9.97 17.83
C PRO A 165 -8.67 8.78 17.71
N GLY A 166 -8.10 7.57 17.63
CA GLY A 166 -8.93 6.38 17.51
C GLY A 166 -8.13 5.10 17.27
N VAL A 167 -8.84 4.03 16.94
CA VAL A 167 -8.26 2.72 16.67
C VAL A 167 -8.50 2.33 15.23
N VAL A 168 -7.43 1.94 14.53
CA VAL A 168 -7.50 1.28 13.23
C VAL A 168 -7.36 -0.23 13.46
N ASP A 169 -8.37 -0.98 13.07
CA ASP A 169 -8.29 -2.44 13.04
C ASP A 169 -7.62 -2.86 11.73
N VAL A 170 -6.58 -3.68 11.83
CA VAL A 170 -5.85 -4.21 10.69
C VAL A 170 -5.84 -5.72 10.72
N ALA A 171 -6.27 -6.37 9.64
CA ALA A 171 -6.13 -7.80 9.46
C ALA A 171 -5.20 -8.08 8.27
N VAL A 172 -4.08 -8.75 8.51
CA VAL A 172 -3.20 -9.28 7.47
C VAL A 172 -3.57 -10.74 7.24
N LEU A 173 -4.15 -11.04 6.09
CA LEU A 173 -4.63 -12.38 5.77
C LEU A 173 -3.49 -13.27 5.25
N PRO A 174 -3.62 -14.61 5.32
CA PRO A 174 -2.62 -15.52 4.79
C PRO A 174 -2.30 -15.27 3.32
N PRO A 175 -1.05 -15.51 2.88
CA PRO A 175 -0.66 -15.42 1.49
C PRO A 175 -1.50 -16.34 0.60
N VAL A 176 -1.93 -15.82 -0.55
CA VAL A 176 -2.65 -16.57 -1.57
C VAL A 176 -1.73 -16.81 -2.76
N SER A 177 -1.44 -18.08 -3.06
CA SER A 177 -0.59 -18.43 -4.19
C SER A 177 -1.25 -18.06 -5.52
N THR A 178 -0.46 -17.50 -6.44
CA THR A 178 -0.89 -17.21 -7.82
C THR A 178 -0.62 -18.33 -8.80
N LYS A 179 -0.11 -19.48 -8.32
CA LYS A 179 0.15 -20.65 -9.17
C LYS A 179 -1.16 -21.23 -9.68
N GLY A 180 -1.29 -21.32 -10.99
CA GLY A 180 -2.48 -21.89 -11.65
C GLY A 180 -3.63 -20.89 -11.90
N TRP A 181 -3.41 -19.63 -11.67
CA TRP A 181 -4.38 -18.57 -11.99
C TRP A 181 -4.41 -18.29 -13.51
#